data_3cba7046c5e42c734c4f7e2916f4a613
#
_entry.id   3cba7046c5e42c734c4f7e2916f4a613
#
_cell.length_a   1.000
_cell.length_b   1.000
_cell.length_c   1.000
_cell.angle_alpha   90.00
_cell.angle_beta   90.00
_cell.angle_gamma   90.00
#
_symmetry.space_group_name_H-M   'P 1'
#
loop_
_entity.id
_entity.type
_entity.pdbx_description
1 polymer ?
#
loop_
_entity_poly.entity_id
_entity_poly.type
_entity_poly.pdbx_seq_one_letter_code
_entity_poly.pdbx_strand_id
1 'polypeptide(L)'
;MIRIITDSMSDLTQQEAAAQDFRIVPLTVRFGSEEFLDGVTLDHESFYKRLETVKELPQTSQVTPEAFAKAFDTELLDSENEVLCITGSSKLSGTCQSAMIARNASASPERIHIVDSESVSMGEALLVRLALVHRAAAKNAAALAEIVRGYIRRAHVIGKADTLKYLVMGGRLSVIGGVVGSALHIKPLLRLTDGKLVQAGICRGSHRALDWFVKQLEEHRPDPAIPMILAHAHAPEAAAALQAHLTSSLSNLPPIMQLEIGTVVGTHGGPGIIGLSWIE
;
A
#
# COMPACT_ATOMS: atom_id res chain seq x y z
N MET A 1 14.93 19.64 9.90
CA MET A 1 13.63 18.94 10.23
C MET A 1 13.49 17.71 9.33
N ILE A 2 12.85 16.59 9.80
CA ILE A 2 12.65 15.41 8.94
C ILE A 2 11.36 15.58 8.12
N ARG A 3 11.48 15.57 6.80
CA ARG A 3 10.38 15.63 5.83
C ARG A 3 10.09 14.21 5.33
N ILE A 4 8.84 13.80 5.37
CA ILE A 4 8.43 12.45 4.93
C ILE A 4 7.78 12.55 3.56
N ILE A 5 8.25 11.71 2.63
CA ILE A 5 7.69 11.57 1.28
C ILE A 5 7.29 10.10 1.10
N THR A 6 6.16 9.87 0.47
CA THR A 6 5.73 8.54 -0.01
C THR A 6 5.17 8.65 -1.42
N ASP A 7 4.83 7.53 -2.03
CA ASP A 7 4.11 7.51 -3.30
C ASP A 7 2.65 7.08 -3.11
N SER A 8 1.85 7.19 -4.15
CA SER A 8 0.40 6.94 -4.04
C SER A 8 0.02 5.46 -3.95
N MET A 9 0.98 4.52 -4.08
CA MET A 9 0.68 3.11 -3.78
C MET A 9 0.41 2.86 -2.29
N SER A 10 0.69 3.86 -1.41
CA SER A 10 0.30 3.84 0.00
C SER A 10 -1.20 3.96 0.22
N ASP A 11 -1.97 4.38 -0.79
CA ASP A 11 -3.40 4.68 -0.73
C ASP A 11 -3.78 5.74 0.33
N LEU A 12 -2.79 6.45 0.90
CA LEU A 12 -3.02 7.61 1.75
C LEU A 12 -3.51 8.79 0.91
N THR A 13 -4.36 9.64 1.49
CA THR A 13 -4.96 10.75 0.76
C THR A 13 -4.13 12.01 0.81
N GLN A 14 -4.24 12.87 -0.22
CA GLN A 14 -3.63 14.20 -0.22
C GLN A 14 -4.12 15.06 0.96
N GLN A 15 -5.35 14.84 1.44
CA GLN A 15 -5.89 15.53 2.62
C GLN A 15 -5.15 15.10 3.89
N GLU A 16 -4.89 13.80 4.08
CA GLU A 16 -4.09 13.29 5.20
C GLU A 16 -2.65 13.81 5.13
N ALA A 17 -2.07 13.84 3.92
CA ALA A 17 -0.74 14.36 3.69
C ALA A 17 -0.61 15.83 4.13
N ALA A 18 -1.57 16.67 3.75
CA ALA A 18 -1.62 18.06 4.16
C ALA A 18 -1.83 18.23 5.68
N ALA A 19 -2.71 17.41 6.27
CA ALA A 19 -3.03 17.49 7.70
C ALA A 19 -1.88 17.02 8.62
N GLN A 20 -1.04 16.08 8.16
CA GLN A 20 0.04 15.48 8.94
C GLN A 20 1.44 15.90 8.48
N ASP A 21 1.52 16.87 7.57
CA ASP A 21 2.75 17.45 7.05
C ASP A 21 3.72 16.40 6.48
N PHE A 22 3.25 15.67 5.49
CA PHE A 22 4.04 14.79 4.62
C PHE A 22 3.63 14.97 3.15
N ARG A 23 4.36 14.38 2.22
CA ARG A 23 4.09 14.51 0.78
C ARG A 23 3.81 13.15 0.14
N ILE A 24 2.83 13.13 -0.75
CA ILE A 24 2.55 11.98 -1.63
C ILE A 24 2.91 12.37 -3.07
N VAL A 25 3.77 11.59 -3.71
CA VAL A 25 4.09 11.74 -5.14
C VAL A 25 3.21 10.74 -5.92
N PRO A 26 2.30 11.25 -6.77
CA PRO A 26 1.33 10.38 -7.42
C PRO A 26 1.94 9.55 -8.55
N LEU A 27 1.50 8.30 -8.66
CA LEU A 27 1.66 7.48 -9.86
C LEU A 27 0.62 7.92 -10.90
N THR A 28 0.75 7.39 -12.12
CA THR A 28 -0.18 7.67 -13.23
C THR A 28 -1.04 6.45 -13.52
N VAL A 29 -2.34 6.67 -13.75
CA VAL A 29 -3.28 5.69 -14.31
C VAL A 29 -3.73 6.15 -15.68
N ARG A 30 -3.72 5.27 -16.68
CA ARG A 30 -4.08 5.58 -18.05
C ARG A 30 -5.24 4.71 -18.54
N PHE A 31 -6.29 5.35 -19.02
CA PHE A 31 -7.41 4.73 -19.71
C PHE A 31 -7.34 5.07 -21.20
N GLY A 32 -6.83 4.15 -22.03
CA GLY A 32 -6.56 4.42 -23.44
C GLY A 32 -5.54 5.55 -23.62
N SER A 33 -5.97 6.70 -24.15
CA SER A 33 -5.13 7.91 -24.32
C SER A 33 -5.22 8.92 -23.18
N GLU A 34 -6.13 8.73 -22.22
CA GLU A 34 -6.33 9.67 -21.10
C GLU A 34 -5.43 9.27 -19.92
N GLU A 35 -4.66 10.22 -19.43
CA GLU A 35 -3.76 10.03 -18.27
C GLU A 35 -4.26 10.81 -17.06
N PHE A 36 -4.19 10.17 -15.90
CA PHE A 36 -4.64 10.71 -14.63
C PHE A 36 -3.58 10.48 -13.54
N LEU A 37 -3.45 11.43 -12.64
CA LEU A 37 -2.64 11.31 -11.44
C LEU A 37 -3.51 10.71 -10.32
N ASP A 38 -3.05 9.62 -9.75
CA ASP A 38 -3.72 8.87 -8.68
C ASP A 38 -3.98 9.73 -7.45
N GLY A 39 -5.25 9.79 -7.03
CA GLY A 39 -5.69 10.60 -5.88
C GLY A 39 -5.59 12.12 -6.07
N VAL A 40 -5.27 12.61 -7.29
CA VAL A 40 -5.16 14.05 -7.61
C VAL A 40 -6.15 14.45 -8.70
N THR A 41 -6.09 13.80 -9.87
CA THR A 41 -6.99 14.09 -11.00
C THR A 41 -7.97 12.97 -11.29
N LEU A 42 -7.89 11.87 -10.53
CA LEU A 42 -8.82 10.75 -10.54
C LEU A 42 -9.07 10.31 -9.11
N ASP A 43 -10.28 10.49 -8.64
CA ASP A 43 -10.73 9.99 -7.34
C ASP A 43 -11.15 8.51 -7.40
N HIS A 44 -11.25 7.86 -6.24
CA HIS A 44 -11.53 6.42 -6.13
C HIS A 44 -12.92 6.07 -6.69
N GLU A 45 -13.95 6.85 -6.38
CA GLU A 45 -15.32 6.58 -6.82
C GLU A 45 -15.44 6.62 -8.35
N SER A 46 -14.89 7.67 -8.97
CA SER A 46 -14.86 7.84 -10.43
C SER A 46 -14.06 6.71 -11.10
N PHE A 47 -12.95 6.31 -10.49
CA PHE A 47 -12.12 5.21 -10.98
C PHE A 47 -12.89 3.88 -10.99
N TYR A 48 -13.47 3.47 -9.85
CA TYR A 48 -14.16 2.17 -9.76
C TYR A 48 -15.40 2.12 -10.68
N LYS A 49 -16.18 3.20 -10.76
CA LYS A 49 -17.29 3.30 -11.73
C LYS A 49 -16.82 3.11 -13.18
N ARG A 50 -15.68 3.70 -13.52
CA ARG A 50 -15.11 3.59 -14.87
C ARG A 50 -14.56 2.18 -15.11
N LEU A 51 -13.89 1.58 -14.11
CA LEU A 51 -13.31 0.24 -14.19
C LEU A 51 -14.35 -0.85 -14.49
N GLU A 52 -15.59 -0.70 -14.02
CA GLU A 52 -16.68 -1.65 -14.28
C GLU A 52 -17.15 -1.63 -15.76
N THR A 53 -16.95 -0.53 -16.46
CA THR A 53 -17.48 -0.31 -17.81
C THR A 53 -16.45 -0.45 -18.93
N VAL A 54 -15.16 -0.43 -18.60
CA VAL A 54 -14.09 -0.50 -19.61
C VAL A 54 -13.92 -1.90 -20.16
N LYS A 55 -13.65 -1.98 -21.47
CA LYS A 55 -13.32 -3.24 -22.15
C LYS A 55 -11.88 -3.68 -21.90
N GLU A 56 -10.97 -2.71 -21.84
CA GLU A 56 -9.54 -2.92 -21.60
C GLU A 56 -9.17 -2.36 -20.22
N LEU A 57 -8.40 -3.12 -19.48
CA LEU A 57 -7.93 -2.65 -18.16
C LEU A 57 -7.05 -1.40 -18.32
N PRO A 58 -7.17 -0.45 -17.40
CA PRO A 58 -6.24 0.69 -17.38
C PRO A 58 -4.81 0.21 -17.14
N GLN A 59 -3.86 1.04 -17.53
CA GLN A 59 -2.44 0.83 -17.30
C GLN A 59 -1.94 1.79 -16.22
N THR A 60 -0.92 1.38 -15.49
CA THR A 60 -0.28 2.25 -14.50
C THR A 60 1.16 2.51 -14.87
N SER A 61 1.65 3.71 -14.54
CA SER A 61 3.05 4.07 -14.67
C SER A 61 3.62 4.46 -13.32
N GLN A 62 4.86 4.02 -13.06
CA GLN A 62 5.61 4.41 -11.87
C GLN A 62 5.80 5.92 -11.78
N VAL A 63 6.09 6.45 -10.60
CA VAL A 63 6.56 7.81 -10.43
C VAL A 63 7.86 7.99 -11.21
N THR A 64 8.01 9.09 -11.94
CA THR A 64 9.25 9.35 -12.69
C THR A 64 10.35 9.91 -11.78
N PRO A 65 11.64 9.75 -12.15
CA PRO A 65 12.73 10.37 -11.41
C PRO A 65 12.60 11.89 -11.29
N GLU A 66 12.08 12.56 -12.32
CA GLU A 66 11.88 14.01 -12.35
C GLU A 66 10.82 14.44 -11.33
N ALA A 67 9.74 13.66 -11.15
CA ALA A 67 8.71 13.95 -10.15
C ALA A 67 9.26 13.82 -8.74
N PHE A 68 10.08 12.81 -8.46
CA PHE A 68 10.78 12.69 -7.18
C PHE A 68 11.82 13.81 -6.97
N ALA A 69 12.61 14.14 -8.00
CA ALA A 69 13.59 15.23 -7.92
C ALA A 69 12.91 16.54 -7.50
N LYS A 70 11.80 16.90 -8.17
CA LYS A 70 11.00 18.06 -7.81
C LYS A 70 10.48 18.02 -6.36
N ALA A 71 10.04 16.84 -5.90
CA ALA A 71 9.58 16.65 -4.53
C ALA A 71 10.73 16.84 -3.53
N PHE A 72 11.90 16.23 -3.78
CA PHE A 72 13.08 16.34 -2.94
C PHE A 72 13.58 17.79 -2.88
N ASP A 73 13.73 18.44 -4.03
CA ASP A 73 14.18 19.84 -4.11
C ASP A 73 13.25 20.76 -3.31
N THR A 74 11.93 20.54 -3.41
CA THR A 74 10.95 21.33 -2.64
C THR A 74 11.14 21.16 -1.12
N GLU A 75 11.31 19.94 -0.63
CA GLU A 75 11.46 19.68 0.80
C GLU A 75 12.85 20.09 1.32
N LEU A 76 13.86 20.12 0.46
CA LEU A 76 15.24 20.50 0.80
C LEU A 76 15.55 21.98 0.63
N LEU A 77 14.57 22.84 0.28
CA LEU A 77 14.77 24.31 0.20
C LEU A 77 15.32 24.88 1.50
N ASP A 78 14.90 24.35 2.65
CA ASP A 78 15.51 24.63 3.94
C ASP A 78 16.75 23.72 4.12
N SER A 79 17.91 24.35 4.38
CA SER A 79 19.19 23.63 4.55
C SER A 79 19.20 22.66 5.74
N GLU A 80 18.33 22.86 6.72
CA GLU A 80 18.22 22.01 7.91
C GLU A 80 17.30 20.80 7.71
N ASN A 81 16.60 20.72 6.57
CA ASN A 81 15.71 19.61 6.29
C ASN A 81 16.48 18.38 5.76
N GLU A 82 16.05 17.21 6.18
CA GLU A 82 16.40 15.92 5.63
C GLU A 82 15.12 15.20 5.16
N VAL A 83 15.22 14.38 4.15
CA VAL A 83 14.08 13.64 3.58
C VAL A 83 14.19 12.16 3.92
N LEU A 84 13.09 11.60 4.44
CA LEU A 84 12.81 10.17 4.42
C LEU A 84 11.75 9.89 3.35
N CYS A 85 12.11 9.18 2.31
CA CYS A 85 11.21 8.73 1.25
C CYS A 85 10.91 7.24 1.43
N ILE A 86 9.64 6.89 1.71
CA ILE A 86 9.15 5.51 1.81
C ILE A 86 8.36 5.23 0.54
N THR A 87 8.75 4.21 -0.21
CA THR A 87 8.10 3.86 -1.49
C THR A 87 7.43 2.50 -1.41
N GLY A 88 6.45 2.28 -2.26
CA GLY A 88 5.93 0.94 -2.49
C GLY A 88 7.01 -0.04 -2.95
N SER A 89 6.72 -1.33 -2.81
CA SER A 89 7.68 -2.41 -3.07
C SER A 89 8.33 -2.33 -4.45
N SER A 90 9.67 -2.39 -4.47
CA SER A 90 10.48 -2.50 -5.69
C SER A 90 10.23 -3.79 -6.49
N LYS A 91 9.55 -4.76 -5.91
CA LYS A 91 9.12 -6.02 -6.57
C LYS A 91 7.78 -5.87 -7.30
N LEU A 92 7.04 -4.81 -7.03
CA LEU A 92 5.73 -4.52 -7.64
C LEU A 92 5.78 -3.36 -8.62
N SER A 93 6.69 -2.40 -8.42
CA SER A 93 6.81 -1.17 -9.21
C SER A 93 8.26 -0.71 -9.32
N GLY A 94 8.61 -0.01 -10.39
CA GLY A 94 9.90 0.69 -10.53
C GLY A 94 10.00 2.00 -9.75
N THR A 95 8.99 2.37 -8.97
CA THR A 95 8.91 3.65 -8.25
C THR A 95 10.08 3.85 -7.28
N CYS A 96 10.48 2.81 -6.54
CA CYS A 96 11.65 2.85 -5.67
C CYS A 96 12.94 3.17 -6.46
N GLN A 97 13.12 2.54 -7.62
CA GLN A 97 14.26 2.81 -8.48
C GLN A 97 14.27 4.25 -9.00
N SER A 98 13.09 4.81 -9.35
CA SER A 98 12.96 6.22 -9.73
C SER A 98 13.38 7.16 -8.60
N ALA A 99 12.96 6.89 -7.37
CA ALA A 99 13.38 7.67 -6.20
C ALA A 99 14.91 7.60 -5.98
N MET A 100 15.53 6.42 -6.15
CA MET A 100 16.98 6.25 -6.06
C MET A 100 17.73 7.04 -7.13
N ILE A 101 17.23 7.06 -8.36
CA ILE A 101 17.81 7.85 -9.47
C ILE A 101 17.73 9.34 -9.13
N ALA A 102 16.57 9.82 -8.68
CA ALA A 102 16.39 11.21 -8.29
C ALA A 102 17.32 11.62 -7.14
N ARG A 103 17.43 10.79 -6.10
CA ARG A 103 18.37 11.01 -5.00
C ARG A 103 19.80 11.15 -5.48
N ASN A 104 20.27 10.22 -6.34
CA ASN A 104 21.65 10.21 -6.80
C ASN A 104 21.99 11.39 -7.71
N ALA A 105 20.98 11.99 -8.35
CA ALA A 105 21.13 13.21 -9.16
C ALA A 105 20.95 14.52 -8.34
N SER A 106 20.51 14.43 -7.08
CA SER A 106 20.32 15.59 -6.22
C SER A 106 21.65 16.28 -5.87
N ALA A 107 21.60 17.59 -5.61
CA ALA A 107 22.75 18.34 -5.10
C ALA A 107 23.11 17.95 -3.64
N SER A 108 22.20 17.31 -2.90
CA SER A 108 22.39 16.93 -1.49
C SER A 108 21.90 15.49 -1.24
N PRO A 109 22.49 14.49 -1.90
CA PRO A 109 22.02 13.08 -1.83
C PRO A 109 22.16 12.47 -0.43
N GLU A 110 23.08 13.00 0.39
CA GLU A 110 23.30 12.57 1.79
C GLU A 110 22.14 12.95 2.72
N ARG A 111 21.33 13.94 2.33
CA ARG A 111 20.15 14.40 3.08
C ARG A 111 18.88 13.64 2.71
N ILE A 112 18.95 12.72 1.74
CA ILE A 112 17.79 11.95 1.24
C ILE A 112 17.99 10.48 1.57
N HIS A 113 17.08 9.91 2.35
CA HIS A 113 17.07 8.50 2.73
C HIS A 113 15.86 7.81 2.12
N ILE A 114 16.10 6.73 1.37
CA ILE A 114 15.05 5.97 0.70
C ILE A 114 14.88 4.64 1.40
N VAL A 115 13.63 4.28 1.65
CA VAL A 115 13.22 2.99 2.20
C VAL A 115 12.25 2.34 1.21
N ASP A 116 12.63 1.19 0.66
CA ASP A 116 11.70 0.27 0.01
C ASP A 116 10.85 -0.35 1.12
N SER A 117 9.54 -0.09 1.10
CA SER A 117 8.63 -0.63 2.11
C SER A 117 8.48 -2.15 2.03
N GLU A 118 8.91 -2.76 0.92
CA GLU A 118 8.58 -4.15 0.58
C GLU A 118 7.08 -4.43 0.70
N SER A 119 6.26 -3.39 0.55
CA SER A 119 4.83 -3.41 0.79
C SER A 119 4.06 -2.59 -0.25
N VAL A 120 2.75 -2.55 -0.10
CA VAL A 120 1.82 -1.77 -0.93
C VAL A 120 0.54 -1.51 -0.15
N SER A 121 -0.22 -0.46 -0.50
CA SER A 121 -1.52 -0.13 0.08
C SER A 121 -1.43 -0.01 1.61
N MET A 122 -2.31 -0.71 2.35
CA MET A 122 -2.36 -0.70 3.81
C MET A 122 -1.03 -1.01 4.49
N GLY A 123 -0.15 -1.79 3.88
CA GLY A 123 1.15 -2.11 4.47
C GLY A 123 2.13 -0.95 4.34
N GLU A 124 2.18 -0.29 3.20
CA GLU A 124 2.97 0.94 3.01
C GLU A 124 2.40 2.07 3.86
N ALA A 125 1.06 2.26 3.86
CA ALA A 125 0.39 3.24 4.71
C ALA A 125 0.74 3.08 6.19
N LEU A 126 0.76 1.84 6.69
CA LEU A 126 1.12 1.56 8.08
C LEU A 126 2.56 2.00 8.39
N LEU A 127 3.51 1.72 7.50
CA LEU A 127 4.91 2.13 7.67
C LEU A 127 5.07 3.65 7.62
N VAL A 128 4.35 4.34 6.73
CA VAL A 128 4.34 5.82 6.67
C VAL A 128 3.78 6.40 7.97
N ARG A 129 2.67 5.87 8.50
CA ARG A 129 2.08 6.32 9.77
C ARG A 129 3.03 6.09 10.95
N LEU A 130 3.75 4.96 11.00
CA LEU A 130 4.78 4.70 12.00
C LEU A 130 5.95 5.67 11.88
N ALA A 131 6.38 6.00 10.66
CA ALA A 131 7.40 7.04 10.46
C ALA A 131 6.94 8.41 11.01
N LEU A 132 5.68 8.79 10.77
CA LEU A 132 5.10 10.03 11.30
C LEU A 132 5.09 10.05 12.84
N VAL A 133 4.71 8.94 13.48
CA VAL A 133 4.73 8.80 14.95
C VAL A 133 6.15 8.96 15.51
N HIS A 134 7.15 8.37 14.88
CA HIS A 134 8.53 8.39 15.36
C HIS A 134 9.33 9.63 14.92
N ARG A 135 8.80 10.44 13.97
CA ARG A 135 9.49 11.58 13.35
C ARG A 135 10.10 12.54 14.36
N ALA A 136 9.31 12.93 15.37
CA ALA A 136 9.75 13.94 16.36
C ALA A 136 10.84 13.42 17.32
N ALA A 137 10.88 12.11 17.57
CA ALA A 137 11.85 11.48 18.48
C ALA A 137 13.14 11.03 17.75
N ALA A 138 13.11 10.90 16.43
CA ALA A 138 14.26 10.48 15.65
C ALA A 138 15.33 11.57 15.56
N LYS A 139 16.59 11.19 15.72
CA LYS A 139 17.74 12.11 15.68
C LYS A 139 17.89 12.78 14.30
N ASN A 140 17.64 12.05 13.21
CA ASN A 140 17.75 12.48 11.82
C ASN A 140 16.98 11.50 10.92
N ALA A 141 16.89 11.81 9.62
CA ALA A 141 16.18 10.96 8.67
C ALA A 141 16.79 9.56 8.51
N ALA A 142 18.12 9.43 8.64
CA ALA A 142 18.79 8.13 8.63
C ALA A 142 18.34 7.26 9.80
N ALA A 143 18.27 7.80 11.02
CA ALA A 143 17.81 7.08 12.19
C ALA A 143 16.32 6.67 12.06
N LEU A 144 15.49 7.56 11.50
CA LEU A 144 14.08 7.26 11.24
C LEU A 144 13.93 6.14 10.19
N ALA A 145 14.77 6.14 9.15
CA ALA A 145 14.80 5.08 8.15
C ALA A 145 15.11 3.69 8.78
N GLU A 146 16.04 3.63 9.74
CA GLU A 146 16.34 2.36 10.43
C GLU A 146 15.18 1.89 11.31
N ILE A 147 14.47 2.81 11.98
CA ILE A 147 13.25 2.47 12.73
C ILE A 147 12.21 1.84 11.78
N VAL A 148 11.94 2.47 10.61
CA VAL A 148 11.00 1.95 9.62
C VAL A 148 11.43 0.57 9.10
N ARG A 149 12.73 0.38 8.79
CA ARG A 149 13.27 -0.93 8.39
C ARG A 149 13.08 -2.01 9.45
N GLY A 150 13.12 -1.64 10.72
CA GLY A 150 12.79 -2.52 11.83
C GLY A 150 11.36 -3.04 11.78
N TYR A 151 10.41 -2.18 11.40
CA TYR A 151 9.00 -2.55 11.25
C TYR A 151 8.73 -3.41 10.01
N ILE A 152 9.41 -3.16 8.88
CA ILE A 152 9.21 -3.93 7.63
C ILE A 152 9.33 -5.44 7.90
N ARG A 153 10.30 -5.88 8.69
CA ARG A 153 10.52 -7.29 9.02
C ARG A 153 9.43 -7.93 9.89
N ARG A 154 8.60 -7.11 10.53
CA ARG A 154 7.50 -7.51 11.43
C ARG A 154 6.13 -7.23 10.82
N ALA A 155 6.11 -6.59 9.64
CA ALA A 155 4.88 -6.21 8.97
C ALA A 155 4.25 -7.39 8.24
N HIS A 156 2.95 -7.56 8.45
CA HIS A 156 2.12 -8.52 7.75
C HIS A 156 1.11 -7.79 6.87
N VAL A 157 0.93 -8.28 5.66
CA VAL A 157 -0.10 -7.83 4.72
C VAL A 157 -0.76 -9.06 4.12
N ILE A 158 -2.04 -9.19 4.36
CA ILE A 158 -2.86 -10.29 3.81
C ILE A 158 -4.13 -9.73 3.19
N GLY A 159 -4.73 -10.49 2.29
CA GLY A 159 -5.95 -10.07 1.63
C GLY A 159 -6.78 -11.23 1.08
N LYS A 160 -8.03 -10.93 0.76
CA LYS A 160 -8.93 -11.78 0.01
C LYS A 160 -9.39 -11.02 -1.23
N ALA A 161 -9.31 -11.64 -2.39
CA ALA A 161 -9.87 -11.10 -3.62
C ALA A 161 -11.15 -11.85 -4.02
N ASP A 162 -11.96 -11.21 -4.84
CA ASP A 162 -13.12 -11.87 -5.47
C ASP A 162 -12.69 -12.63 -6.73
N THR A 163 -11.62 -12.20 -7.38
CA THR A 163 -11.03 -12.80 -8.57
C THR A 163 -9.54 -12.49 -8.66
N LEU A 164 -8.77 -13.37 -9.28
CA LEU A 164 -7.36 -13.11 -9.63
C LEU A 164 -7.21 -12.42 -10.99
N LYS A 165 -8.30 -12.18 -11.72
CA LYS A 165 -8.26 -11.65 -13.10
C LYS A 165 -7.38 -10.41 -13.22
N TYR A 166 -7.60 -9.41 -12.39
CA TYR A 166 -6.87 -8.15 -12.42
C TYR A 166 -5.39 -8.32 -12.07
N LEU A 167 -5.08 -9.09 -11.03
CA LEU A 167 -3.71 -9.37 -10.59
C LEU A 167 -2.89 -10.13 -11.64
N VAL A 168 -3.52 -11.10 -12.31
CA VAL A 168 -2.88 -11.89 -13.37
C VAL A 168 -2.68 -11.04 -14.63
N MET A 169 -3.72 -10.32 -15.08
CA MET A 169 -3.61 -9.45 -16.26
C MET A 169 -2.64 -8.30 -16.03
N GLY A 170 -2.57 -7.76 -14.81
CA GLY A 170 -1.63 -6.73 -14.40
C GLY A 170 -0.20 -7.23 -14.17
N GLY A 171 0.04 -8.54 -14.12
CA GLY A 171 1.36 -9.15 -13.94
C GLY A 171 1.99 -8.92 -12.55
N ARG A 172 1.20 -8.57 -11.52
CA ARG A 172 1.68 -8.29 -10.15
C ARG A 172 1.46 -9.46 -9.19
N LEU A 173 0.86 -10.55 -9.64
CA LEU A 173 0.75 -11.78 -8.86
C LEU A 173 1.91 -12.73 -9.20
N SER A 174 2.71 -13.06 -8.22
CA SER A 174 3.67 -14.16 -8.31
C SER A 174 2.92 -15.48 -8.14
N VAL A 175 2.73 -16.21 -9.24
CA VAL A 175 2.00 -17.48 -9.24
C VAL A 175 2.91 -18.60 -8.73
N ILE A 176 2.66 -19.05 -7.51
CA ILE A 176 3.22 -20.32 -7.01
C ILE A 176 2.12 -21.38 -7.17
N GLY A 177 2.22 -22.16 -8.26
CA GLY A 177 1.34 -23.32 -8.46
C GLY A 177 -0.04 -23.02 -9.07
N GLY A 178 -0.11 -22.78 -10.34
CA GLY A 178 -1.05 -23.33 -11.34
C GLY A 178 -2.57 -23.29 -11.14
N VAL A 179 -3.18 -22.40 -10.34
CA VAL A 179 -4.64 -22.31 -10.31
C VAL A 179 -5.09 -20.92 -10.79
N VAL A 180 -5.08 -20.75 -12.11
CA VAL A 180 -5.84 -19.70 -12.80
C VAL A 180 -7.17 -20.35 -13.25
N GLY A 181 -8.21 -20.27 -12.44
CA GLY A 181 -9.52 -20.76 -12.79
C GLY A 181 -10.62 -19.95 -12.14
N SER A 182 -11.56 -19.46 -12.94
CA SER A 182 -12.80 -18.82 -12.47
C SER A 182 -13.81 -19.90 -12.04
N ALA A 183 -13.55 -20.59 -10.93
CA ALA A 183 -14.55 -21.48 -10.35
C ALA A 183 -15.48 -20.67 -9.45
N LEU A 184 -16.77 -20.85 -9.62
CA LEU A 184 -17.83 -20.17 -8.88
C LEU A 184 -17.63 -20.32 -7.36
N HIS A 185 -17.70 -19.22 -6.61
CA HIS A 185 -17.54 -19.15 -5.15
C HIS A 185 -16.13 -19.43 -4.60
N ILE A 186 -15.08 -19.46 -5.42
CA ILE A 186 -13.70 -19.52 -4.94
C ILE A 186 -13.21 -18.11 -4.63
N LYS A 187 -12.65 -17.93 -3.42
CA LYS A 187 -12.04 -16.69 -2.96
C LYS A 187 -10.53 -16.90 -2.83
N PRO A 188 -9.71 -16.27 -3.68
CA PRO A 188 -8.27 -16.28 -3.53
C PRO A 188 -7.85 -15.55 -2.25
N LEU A 189 -6.92 -16.18 -1.52
CA LEU A 189 -6.26 -15.61 -0.36
C LEU A 189 -4.87 -15.14 -0.79
N LEU A 190 -4.52 -13.93 -0.37
CA LEU A 190 -3.32 -13.22 -0.80
C LEU A 190 -2.43 -12.93 0.41
N ARG A 191 -1.13 -12.93 0.19
CA ARG A 191 -0.13 -12.48 1.18
C ARG A 191 0.97 -11.73 0.47
N LEU A 192 1.50 -10.72 1.13
CA LEU A 192 2.76 -10.10 0.73
C LEU A 192 3.91 -10.85 1.40
N THR A 193 4.90 -11.27 0.63
CA THR A 193 6.08 -11.97 1.11
C THR A 193 7.29 -11.46 0.35
N ASP A 194 8.30 -10.99 1.06
CA ASP A 194 9.54 -10.43 0.49
C ASP A 194 9.26 -9.40 -0.63
N GLY A 195 8.31 -8.52 -0.37
CA GLY A 195 7.89 -7.48 -1.32
C GLY A 195 7.05 -7.96 -2.50
N LYS A 196 6.70 -9.25 -2.59
CA LYS A 196 5.91 -9.82 -3.69
C LYS A 196 4.53 -10.23 -3.22
N LEU A 197 3.52 -9.94 -4.04
CA LEU A 197 2.18 -10.47 -3.80
C LEU A 197 2.09 -11.92 -4.28
N VAL A 198 1.78 -12.82 -3.35
CA VAL A 198 1.65 -14.26 -3.63
C VAL A 198 0.25 -14.74 -3.27
N GLN A 199 -0.19 -15.80 -3.96
CA GLN A 199 -1.40 -16.51 -3.58
C GLN A 199 -1.09 -17.40 -2.37
N ALA A 200 -1.68 -17.08 -1.21
CA ALA A 200 -1.52 -17.82 0.04
C ALA A 200 -2.43 -19.06 0.13
N GLY A 201 -3.46 -19.11 -0.71
CA GLY A 201 -4.41 -20.22 -0.75
C GLY A 201 -5.70 -19.85 -1.47
N ILE A 202 -6.66 -20.71 -1.32
CA ILE A 202 -8.03 -20.51 -1.79
C ILE A 202 -9.02 -21.01 -0.75
N CYS A 203 -10.18 -20.36 -0.67
CA CYS A 203 -11.29 -20.88 0.14
C CYS A 203 -12.62 -20.80 -0.63
N ARG A 204 -13.63 -21.51 -0.16
CA ARG A 204 -14.99 -21.45 -0.71
C ARG A 204 -15.89 -20.67 0.25
N GLY A 205 -16.52 -19.61 -0.29
CA GLY A 205 -17.45 -18.76 0.44
C GLY A 205 -16.75 -17.69 1.28
N SER A 206 -17.48 -16.60 1.56
CA SER A 206 -16.93 -15.44 2.25
C SER A 206 -16.59 -15.73 3.72
N HIS A 207 -17.41 -16.53 4.42
CA HIS A 207 -17.19 -16.82 5.85
C HIS A 207 -15.82 -17.48 6.11
N ARG A 208 -15.46 -18.49 5.30
CA ARG A 208 -14.15 -19.16 5.43
C ARG A 208 -12.98 -18.22 5.16
N ALA A 209 -13.19 -17.21 4.31
CA ALA A 209 -12.17 -16.18 4.12
C ALA A 209 -12.00 -15.33 5.38
N LEU A 210 -13.09 -14.98 6.08
CA LEU A 210 -13.04 -14.25 7.35
C LEU A 210 -12.33 -15.08 8.44
N ASP A 211 -12.64 -16.37 8.56
CA ASP A 211 -11.98 -17.28 9.50
C ASP A 211 -10.47 -17.38 9.24
N TRP A 212 -10.06 -17.30 7.96
CA TRP A 212 -8.63 -17.30 7.63
C TRP A 212 -7.92 -16.05 8.15
N PHE A 213 -8.54 -14.85 8.12
CA PHE A 213 -7.97 -13.64 8.72
C PHE A 213 -7.79 -13.81 10.23
N VAL A 214 -8.80 -14.35 10.93
CA VAL A 214 -8.70 -14.65 12.37
C VAL A 214 -7.52 -15.56 12.65
N LYS A 215 -7.41 -16.67 11.92
CA LYS A 215 -6.30 -17.62 12.07
C LYS A 215 -4.92 -16.96 11.85
N GLN A 216 -4.80 -16.05 10.87
CA GLN A 216 -3.54 -15.34 10.63
C GLN A 216 -3.16 -14.43 11.81
N LEU A 217 -4.12 -13.76 12.45
CA LEU A 217 -3.89 -12.93 13.64
C LEU A 217 -3.61 -13.77 14.90
N GLU A 218 -4.08 -15.00 14.98
CA GLU A 218 -3.72 -15.94 16.06
C GLU A 218 -2.29 -16.47 15.90
N GLU A 219 -1.88 -16.76 14.66
CA GLU A 219 -0.54 -17.26 14.31
C GLU A 219 0.53 -16.17 14.44
N HIS A 220 0.19 -14.94 14.06
CA HIS A 220 1.05 -13.76 14.03
C HIS A 220 0.39 -12.61 14.78
N ARG A 221 0.54 -12.60 16.08
CA ARG A 221 -0.19 -11.69 16.96
C ARG A 221 0.18 -10.23 16.73
N PRO A 222 -0.80 -9.33 16.53
CA PRO A 222 -0.53 -7.90 16.41
C PRO A 222 0.09 -7.33 17.68
N ASP A 223 1.04 -6.43 17.50
CA ASP A 223 1.56 -5.57 18.58
C ASP A 223 0.41 -4.70 19.11
N PRO A 224 0.03 -4.81 20.40
CA PRO A 224 -1.14 -4.11 20.94
C PRO A 224 -0.99 -2.58 20.95
N ALA A 225 0.23 -2.07 20.84
CA ALA A 225 0.51 -0.64 20.81
C ALA A 225 0.39 -0.01 19.42
N ILE A 226 0.26 -0.83 18.36
CA ILE A 226 0.25 -0.35 16.97
C ILE A 226 -1.09 -0.63 16.31
N PRO A 227 -1.81 0.40 15.81
CA PRO A 227 -3.05 0.18 15.08
C PRO A 227 -2.87 -0.71 13.85
N MET A 228 -3.86 -1.53 13.56
CA MET A 228 -3.96 -2.27 12.30
C MET A 228 -4.63 -1.40 11.22
N ILE A 229 -4.40 -1.73 9.94
CA ILE A 229 -5.12 -1.10 8.83
C ILE A 229 -5.91 -2.15 8.06
N LEU A 230 -7.23 -1.95 7.97
CA LEU A 230 -8.13 -2.72 7.14
C LEU A 230 -8.42 -1.91 5.87
N ALA A 231 -8.12 -2.47 4.71
CA ALA A 231 -8.33 -1.82 3.43
C ALA A 231 -9.38 -2.55 2.58
N HIS A 232 -10.07 -1.80 1.71
CA HIS A 232 -11.01 -2.36 0.75
C HIS A 232 -10.96 -1.65 -0.61
N ALA A 233 -11.21 -2.40 -1.68
CA ALA A 233 -11.34 -1.91 -3.05
C ALA A 233 -12.83 -1.82 -3.40
N HIS A 234 -13.44 -0.66 -3.18
CA HIS A 234 -14.88 -0.39 -3.44
C HIS A 234 -15.81 -1.47 -2.83
N ALA A 235 -15.50 -1.91 -1.59
CA ALA A 235 -16.23 -3.00 -0.92
C ALA A 235 -16.42 -2.71 0.59
N PRO A 236 -17.05 -1.57 0.98
CA PRO A 236 -17.17 -1.16 2.37
C PRO A 236 -17.96 -2.17 3.23
N GLU A 237 -18.99 -2.82 2.67
CA GLU A 237 -19.77 -3.82 3.40
C GLU A 237 -18.93 -5.07 3.72
N ALA A 238 -18.06 -5.49 2.80
CA ALA A 238 -17.16 -6.61 3.04
C ALA A 238 -16.09 -6.27 4.08
N ALA A 239 -15.60 -5.03 4.09
CA ALA A 239 -14.68 -4.52 5.11
C ALA A 239 -15.36 -4.47 6.49
N ALA A 240 -16.58 -3.95 6.57
CA ALA A 240 -17.37 -3.92 7.81
C ALA A 240 -17.63 -5.33 8.34
N ALA A 241 -17.96 -6.28 7.46
CA ALA A 241 -18.15 -7.69 7.82
C ALA A 241 -16.87 -8.33 8.38
N LEU A 242 -15.71 -8.05 7.76
CA LEU A 242 -14.42 -8.50 8.28
C LEU A 242 -14.15 -7.91 9.66
N GLN A 243 -14.30 -6.60 9.83
CA GLN A 243 -14.09 -5.95 11.12
C GLN A 243 -14.97 -6.53 12.22
N ALA A 244 -16.27 -6.71 11.95
CA ALA A 244 -17.20 -7.31 12.90
C ALA A 244 -16.80 -8.75 13.26
N HIS A 245 -16.38 -9.56 12.28
CA HIS A 245 -15.93 -10.93 12.48
C HIS A 245 -14.66 -10.99 13.34
N LEU A 246 -13.66 -10.14 13.07
CA LEU A 246 -12.43 -10.05 13.85
C LEU A 246 -12.73 -9.67 15.32
N THR A 247 -13.53 -8.63 15.54
CA THR A 247 -13.85 -8.13 16.89
C THR A 247 -14.72 -9.08 17.70
N SER A 248 -15.52 -9.94 17.04
CA SER A 248 -16.30 -10.98 17.72
C SER A 248 -15.49 -12.24 18.02
N SER A 249 -14.47 -12.53 17.22
CA SER A 249 -13.66 -13.76 17.34
C SER A 249 -12.42 -13.58 18.23
N LEU A 250 -11.85 -12.38 18.28
CA LEU A 250 -10.60 -12.10 18.99
C LEU A 250 -10.79 -11.01 20.03
N SER A 251 -10.27 -11.26 21.23
CA SER A 251 -10.18 -10.25 22.29
C SER A 251 -8.89 -9.44 22.19
N ASN A 252 -8.94 -8.19 22.65
CA ASN A 252 -7.78 -7.31 22.78
C ASN A 252 -7.06 -7.00 21.46
N LEU A 253 -7.80 -6.86 20.35
CA LEU A 253 -7.25 -6.36 19.11
C LEU A 253 -6.84 -4.88 19.25
N PRO A 254 -5.72 -4.47 18.63
CA PRO A 254 -5.40 -3.06 18.45
C PRO A 254 -6.52 -2.33 17.69
N PRO A 255 -6.57 -0.99 17.77
CA PRO A 255 -7.50 -0.21 16.95
C PRO A 255 -7.35 -0.54 15.46
N ILE A 256 -8.47 -0.65 14.75
CA ILE A 256 -8.49 -0.92 13.30
C ILE A 256 -8.85 0.37 12.57
N MET A 257 -7.91 0.87 11.77
CA MET A 257 -8.10 2.02 10.89
C MET A 257 -8.62 1.54 9.53
N GLN A 258 -9.54 2.30 8.93
CA GLN A 258 -10.05 2.01 7.59
C GLN A 258 -9.21 2.71 6.52
N LEU A 259 -9.05 2.07 5.36
CA LEU A 259 -8.39 2.61 4.18
C LEU A 259 -9.16 2.17 2.93
N GLU A 260 -9.36 3.06 1.98
CA GLU A 260 -9.86 2.69 0.66
C GLU A 260 -8.69 2.51 -0.30
N ILE A 261 -8.66 1.38 -1.01
CA ILE A 261 -7.62 1.08 -2.01
C ILE A 261 -7.79 2.02 -3.21
N GLY A 262 -6.73 2.74 -3.53
CA GLY A 262 -6.68 3.76 -4.57
C GLY A 262 -6.64 3.21 -6.00
N THR A 263 -6.48 4.12 -6.95
CA THR A 263 -6.68 3.80 -8.38
C THR A 263 -5.57 2.95 -8.96
N VAL A 264 -4.33 3.16 -8.53
CA VAL A 264 -3.16 2.37 -8.99
C VAL A 264 -3.24 0.94 -8.48
N VAL A 265 -3.42 0.76 -7.17
CA VAL A 265 -3.53 -0.58 -6.57
C VAL A 265 -4.82 -1.26 -7.02
N GLY A 266 -5.93 -0.52 -7.12
CA GLY A 266 -7.21 -0.97 -7.65
C GLY A 266 -7.16 -1.44 -9.10
N THR A 267 -6.33 -0.82 -9.95
CA THR A 267 -6.11 -1.29 -11.34
C THR A 267 -5.62 -2.73 -11.39
N HIS A 268 -4.71 -3.10 -10.50
CA HIS A 268 -4.14 -4.44 -10.46
C HIS A 268 -4.93 -5.40 -9.57
N GLY A 269 -5.53 -4.91 -8.50
CA GLY A 269 -6.29 -5.72 -7.56
C GLY A 269 -7.72 -6.00 -8.00
N GLY A 270 -8.35 -5.01 -8.62
CA GLY A 270 -9.76 -5.01 -8.96
C GLY A 270 -10.68 -4.74 -7.78
N PRO A 271 -11.98 -4.53 -8.04
CA PRO A 271 -12.96 -4.33 -6.99
C PRO A 271 -13.18 -5.59 -6.15
N GLY A 272 -13.68 -5.42 -4.92
CA GLY A 272 -14.02 -6.52 -4.02
C GLY A 272 -12.86 -7.09 -3.20
N ILE A 273 -11.63 -6.56 -3.35
CA ILE A 273 -10.53 -6.89 -2.43
C ILE A 273 -10.83 -6.31 -1.04
N ILE A 274 -10.56 -7.12 -0.02
CA ILE A 274 -10.37 -6.65 1.35
C ILE A 274 -9.02 -7.15 1.85
N GLY A 275 -8.34 -6.34 2.63
CA GLY A 275 -7.01 -6.66 3.16
C GLY A 275 -6.80 -6.13 4.57
N LEU A 276 -5.82 -6.69 5.24
CA LEU A 276 -5.43 -6.32 6.59
C LEU A 276 -3.90 -6.22 6.68
N SER A 277 -3.42 -5.18 7.34
CA SER A 277 -2.00 -5.01 7.68
C SER A 277 -1.83 -4.75 9.16
N TRP A 278 -0.79 -5.34 9.74
CA TRP A 278 -0.39 -5.14 11.14
C TRP A 278 1.11 -5.36 11.33
N ILE A 279 1.60 -4.96 12.48
CA ILE A 279 2.96 -5.26 12.97
C ILE A 279 2.84 -6.34 14.05
N GLU A 280 3.67 -7.40 13.92
CA GLU A 280 3.84 -8.45 14.93
C GLU A 280 4.80 -8.02 16.04
#